data_251f576cb687c61f763ac3486bcb7d23
#
_entry.id   251f576cb687c61f763ac3486bcb7d23
#
_cell.length_a   1.000
_cell.length_b   1.000
_cell.length_c   1.000
_cell.angle_alpha   90.00
_cell.angle_beta   90.00
_cell.angle_gamma   90.00
#
_symmetry.space_group_name_H-M   'P 1'
#
loop_
_entity.id
_entity.type
_entity.pdbx_description
1 polymer ?
#
loop_
_entity_poly.entity_id
_entity_poly.type
_entity_poly.pdbx_seq_one_letter_code
_entity_poly.pdbx_strand_id
1 'polypeptide(L)'
;MSAAPSLPHWPCRCACDDCTESRNEDSLRHSRSRINAYRALASPSLIALSSKDPILTAFELSWELRQLAFAEYEFKSEYLALRKQCQDFAQSLLDHTRSSYELEILLNHDPNGPVYQHGERMHLNRLKLAIKYRQKKFVAHPNVQQLLASIWYEGLPGFRQKNMILQGIEVCRIGLLFPLYSISYILCPWISLSQAMRKPFLKFICNSASYFFFLFLLILVSQRIEDIMGWDLPSDTTKRGSLPSAVEYAILIWVAGLIWSEIKQLWDVGLKEYVSDMWNVVDFITNSLYVATIGLRMRAYYDVSHHTVSGPD
;
A
#
# COMPACT_ATOMS: atom_id res chain seq x y z
N MET A 1 -30.68 8.46 12.68
CA MET A 1 -30.89 8.27 11.22
C MET A 1 -31.41 9.58 10.69
N SER A 2 -30.53 10.44 10.19
CA SER A 2 -30.89 11.67 9.49
C SER A 2 -30.37 11.51 8.07
N ALA A 3 -31.29 11.43 7.11
CA ALA A 3 -31.02 11.27 5.71
C ALA A 3 -30.17 12.46 5.22
N ALA A 4 -29.07 12.16 4.54
CA ALA A 4 -28.35 13.14 3.74
C ALA A 4 -29.37 13.80 2.77
N PRO A 5 -29.28 15.11 2.53
CA PRO A 5 -30.15 15.76 1.56
C PRO A 5 -29.91 15.10 0.20
N SER A 6 -30.97 14.50 -0.34
CA SER A 6 -30.97 13.92 -1.68
C SER A 6 -30.55 15.00 -2.68
N LEU A 7 -29.45 14.73 -3.39
CA LEU A 7 -29.00 15.54 -4.52
C LEU A 7 -30.16 15.74 -5.50
N PRO A 8 -30.39 16.95 -5.99
CA PRO A 8 -31.47 17.21 -6.95
C PRO A 8 -31.27 16.37 -8.20
N HIS A 9 -32.31 15.64 -8.57
CA HIS A 9 -32.42 14.84 -9.78
C HIS A 9 -31.97 15.65 -11.01
N TRP A 10 -31.14 15.06 -11.83
CA TRP A 10 -30.75 15.60 -13.13
C TRP A 10 -31.99 15.82 -14.02
N PRO A 11 -32.11 16.97 -14.68
CA PRO A 11 -33.24 17.22 -15.58
C PRO A 11 -33.16 16.32 -16.81
N CYS A 12 -34.34 16.00 -17.34
CA CYS A 12 -34.58 15.12 -18.48
C CYS A 12 -33.63 15.33 -19.67
N ARG A 13 -33.09 14.24 -20.21
CA ARG A 13 -32.36 14.20 -21.49
C ARG A 13 -33.35 14.25 -22.66
N CYS A 14 -34.07 15.33 -22.87
CA CYS A 14 -34.74 15.56 -24.15
C CYS A 14 -33.86 16.42 -25.05
N ALA A 15 -33.71 16.00 -26.29
CA ALA A 15 -32.88 16.65 -27.33
C ALA A 15 -33.78 17.52 -28.24
N CYS A 16 -34.57 18.46 -27.67
CA CYS A 16 -35.29 19.46 -28.44
C CYS A 16 -34.58 20.80 -28.35
N ASP A 17 -34.58 21.57 -29.43
CA ASP A 17 -33.83 22.85 -29.56
C ASP A 17 -34.26 23.88 -28.51
N ASP A 18 -35.55 23.97 -28.16
CA ASP A 18 -36.08 24.85 -27.10
C ASP A 18 -35.57 24.43 -25.70
N CYS A 19 -35.35 23.14 -25.46
CA CYS A 19 -34.77 22.65 -24.19
C CYS A 19 -33.26 22.88 -24.11
N THR A 20 -32.53 23.02 -25.22
CA THR A 20 -31.09 23.28 -25.20
C THR A 20 -30.78 24.76 -24.95
N GLU A 21 -31.59 25.69 -25.42
CA GLU A 21 -31.42 27.13 -25.19
C GLU A 21 -31.79 27.51 -23.73
N SER A 22 -32.92 27.04 -23.21
CA SER A 22 -33.31 27.23 -21.81
C SER A 22 -32.33 26.50 -20.84
N ARG A 23 -31.75 25.36 -21.26
CA ARG A 23 -30.76 24.63 -20.49
C ARG A 23 -29.43 25.40 -20.32
N ASN A 24 -29.01 26.20 -21.30
CA ASN A 24 -27.79 27.00 -21.22
C ASN A 24 -27.95 28.23 -20.30
N GLU A 25 -29.09 28.88 -20.29
CA GLU A 25 -29.35 29.98 -19.35
C GLU A 25 -29.56 29.50 -17.92
N ASP A 26 -30.27 28.39 -17.73
CA ASP A 26 -30.45 27.78 -16.41
C ASP A 26 -29.18 27.10 -15.88
N SER A 27 -28.27 26.64 -16.74
CA SER A 27 -27.04 25.98 -16.31
C SER A 27 -26.13 26.90 -15.50
N LEU A 28 -25.92 28.14 -15.93
CA LEU A 28 -25.10 29.13 -15.22
C LEU A 28 -25.72 29.54 -13.87
N ARG A 29 -27.05 29.71 -13.83
CA ARG A 29 -27.77 30.03 -12.60
C ARG A 29 -27.69 28.87 -11.59
N HIS A 30 -27.85 27.63 -12.05
CA HIS A 30 -27.71 26.43 -11.22
C HIS A 30 -26.30 26.23 -10.71
N SER A 31 -25.29 26.42 -11.56
CA SER A 31 -23.89 26.31 -11.15
C SER A 31 -23.52 27.37 -10.11
N ARG A 32 -23.94 28.61 -10.26
CA ARG A 32 -23.75 29.67 -9.25
C ARG A 32 -24.47 29.37 -7.94
N SER A 33 -25.70 28.87 -7.98
CA SER A 33 -26.43 28.45 -6.79
C SER A 33 -25.71 27.31 -6.08
N ARG A 34 -25.20 26.33 -6.82
CA ARG A 34 -24.41 25.23 -6.31
C ARG A 34 -23.11 25.70 -5.65
N ILE A 35 -22.35 26.58 -6.27
CA ILE A 35 -21.13 27.15 -5.71
C ILE A 35 -21.43 27.88 -4.40
N ASN A 36 -22.51 28.68 -4.34
CA ASN A 36 -22.91 29.38 -3.11
C ASN A 36 -23.29 28.40 -1.98
N ALA A 37 -24.00 27.31 -2.31
CA ALA A 37 -24.29 26.25 -1.35
C ALA A 37 -23.01 25.58 -0.82
N TYR A 38 -22.08 25.22 -1.71
CA TYR A 38 -20.79 24.65 -1.29
C TYR A 38 -19.91 25.65 -0.54
N ARG A 39 -19.99 26.94 -0.86
CA ARG A 39 -19.29 27.99 -0.11
C ARG A 39 -19.80 28.07 1.34
N ALA A 40 -21.10 27.93 1.55
CA ALA A 40 -21.68 27.85 2.88
C ALA A 40 -21.25 26.56 3.60
N LEU A 41 -21.36 25.40 2.94
CA LEU A 41 -21.00 24.09 3.48
C LEU A 41 -19.49 23.99 3.81
N ALA A 42 -18.62 24.59 3.00
CA ALA A 42 -17.17 24.61 3.21
C ALA A 42 -16.72 25.62 4.27
N SER A 43 -17.66 26.38 4.87
CA SER A 43 -17.34 27.27 5.97
C SER A 43 -16.81 26.52 7.19
N PRO A 44 -15.62 26.85 7.71
CA PRO A 44 -15.05 26.19 8.89
C PRO A 44 -15.99 26.20 10.09
N SER A 45 -16.69 27.31 10.31
CA SER A 45 -17.66 27.45 11.41
C SER A 45 -18.83 26.51 11.27
N LEU A 46 -19.37 26.35 10.05
CA LEU A 46 -20.49 25.44 9.82
C LEU A 46 -20.03 23.98 9.98
N ILE A 47 -18.88 23.60 9.42
CA ILE A 47 -18.34 22.25 9.56
C ILE A 47 -18.14 21.92 11.04
N ALA A 48 -17.53 22.82 11.80
CA ALA A 48 -17.23 22.61 13.22
C ALA A 48 -18.49 22.46 14.08
N LEU A 49 -19.55 23.23 13.79
CA LEU A 49 -20.75 23.28 14.63
C LEU A 49 -21.84 22.29 14.23
N SER A 50 -21.92 21.92 12.93
CA SER A 50 -23.01 21.06 12.43
C SER A 50 -22.63 19.59 12.30
N SER A 51 -21.33 19.28 12.22
CA SER A 51 -20.85 17.92 11.93
C SER A 51 -20.52 17.16 13.21
N LYS A 52 -20.91 15.90 13.28
CA LYS A 52 -20.47 14.96 14.33
C LYS A 52 -18.96 14.68 14.22
N ASP A 53 -18.46 14.61 13.00
CA ASP A 53 -17.05 14.41 12.67
C ASP A 53 -16.59 15.48 11.67
N PRO A 54 -16.09 16.63 12.18
CA PRO A 54 -15.67 17.74 11.33
C PRO A 54 -14.54 17.40 10.35
N ILE A 55 -13.63 16.50 10.75
CA ILE A 55 -12.48 16.11 9.92
C ILE A 55 -12.96 15.25 8.75
N LEU A 56 -13.81 14.25 9.00
CA LEU A 56 -14.35 13.41 7.94
C LEU A 56 -15.17 14.24 6.96
N THR A 57 -16.05 15.10 7.46
CA THR A 57 -16.85 15.99 6.63
C THR A 57 -15.99 16.91 5.75
N ALA A 58 -14.90 17.46 6.29
CA ALA A 58 -13.95 18.26 5.51
C ALA A 58 -13.26 17.44 4.43
N PHE A 59 -12.92 16.17 4.69
CA PHE A 59 -12.34 15.28 3.70
C PHE A 59 -13.32 14.95 2.56
N GLU A 60 -14.54 14.61 2.88
CA GLU A 60 -15.61 14.31 1.92
C GLU A 60 -15.92 15.52 1.05
N LEU A 61 -16.16 16.68 1.66
CA LEU A 61 -16.39 17.93 0.93
C LEU A 61 -15.20 18.27 -0.01
N SER A 62 -13.96 18.13 0.47
CA SER A 62 -12.79 18.41 -0.36
C SER A 62 -12.68 17.44 -1.55
N TRP A 63 -13.16 16.21 -1.41
CA TRP A 63 -13.19 15.23 -2.48
C TRP A 63 -14.30 15.52 -3.50
N GLU A 64 -15.50 15.83 -3.03
CA GLU A 64 -16.62 16.24 -3.89
C GLU A 64 -16.29 17.51 -4.69
N LEU A 65 -15.75 18.53 -4.03
CA LEU A 65 -15.33 19.77 -4.69
C LEU A 65 -14.24 19.51 -5.76
N ARG A 66 -13.40 18.51 -5.57
CA ARG A 66 -12.45 18.09 -6.59
C ARG A 66 -13.16 17.49 -7.81
N GLN A 67 -14.16 16.63 -7.60
CA GLN A 67 -14.92 16.02 -8.68
C GLN A 67 -15.70 17.08 -9.46
N LEU A 68 -16.33 18.02 -8.77
CA LEU A 68 -17.04 19.13 -9.38
C LEU A 68 -16.11 20.04 -10.19
N ALA A 69 -14.88 20.29 -9.72
CA ALA A 69 -13.88 21.05 -10.45
C ALA A 69 -13.46 20.41 -11.79
N PHE A 70 -13.64 19.08 -11.94
CA PHE A 70 -13.43 18.39 -13.22
C PHE A 70 -14.70 18.35 -14.07
N ALA A 71 -15.88 18.30 -13.44
CA ALA A 71 -17.15 18.27 -14.15
C ALA A 71 -17.54 19.64 -14.72
N GLU A 72 -17.29 20.72 -13.96
CA GLU A 72 -17.63 22.11 -14.32
C GLU A 72 -16.35 22.93 -14.50
N TYR A 73 -15.78 22.86 -15.69
CA TYR A 73 -14.49 23.49 -15.98
C TYR A 73 -14.51 25.02 -15.83
N GLU A 74 -15.64 25.66 -16.13
CA GLU A 74 -15.81 27.12 -16.07
C GLU A 74 -15.59 27.67 -14.64
N PHE A 75 -16.03 26.92 -13.62
CA PHE A 75 -15.94 27.31 -12.21
C PHE A 75 -14.85 26.56 -11.45
N LYS A 76 -13.92 25.93 -12.18
CA LYS A 76 -12.84 25.12 -11.60
C LYS A 76 -12.03 25.86 -10.54
N SER A 77 -11.71 27.13 -10.76
CA SER A 77 -10.92 27.93 -9.82
C SER A 77 -11.64 28.12 -8.48
N GLU A 78 -12.95 28.34 -8.49
CA GLU A 78 -13.75 28.52 -7.29
C GLU A 78 -13.87 27.22 -6.50
N TYR A 79 -14.16 26.10 -7.16
CA TYR A 79 -14.18 24.79 -6.51
C TYR A 79 -12.84 24.40 -5.92
N LEU A 80 -11.73 24.69 -6.59
CA LEU A 80 -10.39 24.42 -6.05
C LEU A 80 -10.05 25.33 -4.86
N ALA A 81 -10.53 26.58 -4.83
CA ALA A 81 -10.37 27.47 -3.68
C ALA A 81 -11.13 26.94 -2.46
N LEU A 82 -12.40 26.53 -2.62
CA LEU A 82 -13.20 25.93 -1.55
C LEU A 82 -12.60 24.61 -1.08
N ARG A 83 -12.12 23.77 -2.00
CA ARG A 83 -11.39 22.56 -1.66
C ARG A 83 -10.18 22.86 -0.78
N LYS A 84 -9.37 23.86 -1.14
CA LYS A 84 -8.21 24.28 -0.36
C LYS A 84 -8.63 24.72 1.04
N GLN A 85 -9.72 25.46 1.17
CA GLN A 85 -10.28 25.90 2.45
C GLN A 85 -10.62 24.71 3.37
N CYS A 86 -11.30 23.67 2.84
CA CYS A 86 -11.59 22.44 3.60
C CYS A 86 -10.31 21.72 4.04
N GLN A 87 -9.29 21.67 3.18
CA GLN A 87 -8.00 21.05 3.49
C GLN A 87 -7.24 21.82 4.57
N ASP A 88 -7.21 23.15 4.47
CA ASP A 88 -6.54 24.02 5.45
C ASP A 88 -7.27 23.95 6.81
N PHE A 89 -8.61 23.86 6.81
CA PHE A 89 -9.40 23.64 8.03
C PHE A 89 -9.04 22.31 8.71
N ALA A 90 -9.03 21.20 7.96
CA ALA A 90 -8.66 19.91 8.53
C ALA A 90 -7.23 19.88 9.06
N GLN A 91 -6.30 20.60 8.42
CA GLN A 91 -4.93 20.76 8.88
C GLN A 91 -4.87 21.57 10.17
N SER A 92 -5.57 22.71 10.24
CA SER A 92 -5.54 23.59 11.43
C SER A 92 -6.08 22.90 12.69
N LEU A 93 -6.99 21.91 12.53
CA LEU A 93 -7.44 21.11 13.67
C LEU A 93 -6.31 20.29 14.30
N LEU A 94 -5.31 19.86 13.51
CA LEU A 94 -4.13 19.18 14.06
C LEU A 94 -3.21 20.09 14.86
N ASP A 95 -3.18 21.39 14.54
CA ASP A 95 -2.40 22.37 15.29
C ASP A 95 -2.95 22.58 16.70
N HIS A 96 -4.23 22.28 16.93
CA HIS A 96 -4.87 22.40 18.24
C HIS A 96 -4.66 21.18 19.14
N THR A 97 -4.11 20.08 18.62
CA THR A 97 -3.78 18.91 19.45
C THR A 97 -2.62 19.23 20.39
N ARG A 98 -2.84 19.07 21.69
CA ARG A 98 -1.89 19.44 22.75
C ARG A 98 -0.98 18.29 23.18
N SER A 99 -1.44 17.05 23.03
CA SER A 99 -0.72 15.87 23.47
C SER A 99 -0.65 14.81 22.38
N SER A 100 0.39 13.96 22.46
CA SER A 100 0.50 12.79 21.56
C SER A 100 -0.69 11.85 21.73
N TYR A 101 -1.23 11.74 22.95
CA TYR A 101 -2.38 10.89 23.23
C TYR A 101 -3.67 11.40 22.55
N GLU A 102 -3.91 12.71 22.57
CA GLU A 102 -5.05 13.31 21.82
C GLU A 102 -4.92 13.02 20.32
N LEU A 103 -3.70 13.13 19.79
CA LEU A 103 -3.43 12.84 18.40
C LEU A 103 -3.66 11.35 18.06
N GLU A 104 -3.26 10.43 18.96
CA GLU A 104 -3.53 8.98 18.82
C GLU A 104 -5.03 8.69 18.76
N ILE A 105 -5.81 9.24 19.68
CA ILE A 105 -7.28 9.11 19.68
C ILE A 105 -7.86 9.67 18.39
N LEU A 106 -7.43 10.85 17.98
CA LEU A 106 -7.94 11.52 16.78
C LEU A 106 -7.67 10.71 15.52
N LEU A 107 -6.46 10.16 15.37
CA LEU A 107 -6.07 9.39 14.17
C LEU A 107 -6.64 7.97 14.15
N ASN A 108 -6.94 7.38 15.31
CA ASN A 108 -7.58 6.07 15.43
C ASN A 108 -9.11 6.14 15.50
N HIS A 109 -9.69 7.32 15.53
CA HIS A 109 -11.14 7.47 15.64
C HIS A 109 -11.86 6.73 14.51
N ASP A 110 -12.80 5.89 14.90
CA ASP A 110 -13.74 5.18 14.02
C ASP A 110 -15.16 5.57 14.44
N PRO A 111 -15.98 6.17 13.55
CA PRO A 111 -17.32 6.58 13.90
C PRO A 111 -18.24 5.39 14.28
N ASN A 112 -17.89 4.17 13.85
CA ASN A 112 -18.66 2.95 14.09
C ASN A 112 -17.99 1.98 15.09
N GLY A 113 -16.80 2.33 15.58
CA GLY A 113 -15.99 1.48 16.44
C GLY A 113 -15.94 1.94 17.91
N PRO A 114 -15.37 1.11 18.79
CA PRO A 114 -15.11 1.51 20.17
C PRO A 114 -14.06 2.63 20.21
N VAL A 115 -14.11 3.41 21.28
CA VAL A 115 -13.12 4.47 21.52
C VAL A 115 -11.75 3.83 21.75
N TYR A 116 -10.73 4.31 21.03
CA TYR A 116 -9.35 3.84 21.18
C TYR A 116 -8.83 4.03 22.61
N GLN A 117 -8.24 2.98 23.17
CA GLN A 117 -7.56 3.01 24.47
C GLN A 117 -6.05 2.96 24.29
N HIS A 118 -5.33 3.70 25.15
CA HIS A 118 -3.87 3.74 25.10
C HIS A 118 -3.28 2.34 25.35
N GLY A 119 -2.40 1.89 24.45
CA GLY A 119 -1.80 0.55 24.49
C GLY A 119 -2.45 -0.47 23.54
N GLU A 120 -3.60 -0.16 22.97
CA GLU A 120 -4.17 -0.99 21.91
C GLU A 120 -3.40 -0.81 20.59
N ARG A 121 -3.61 -1.76 19.69
CA ARG A 121 -3.01 -1.67 18.35
C ARG A 121 -3.60 -0.49 17.57
N MET A 122 -2.75 0.43 17.16
CA MET A 122 -3.16 1.57 16.34
C MET A 122 -3.55 1.12 14.93
N HIS A 123 -4.82 1.34 14.58
CA HIS A 123 -5.34 1.05 13.24
C HIS A 123 -5.19 2.23 12.29
N LEU A 124 -5.06 3.46 12.82
CA LEU A 124 -4.90 4.72 12.09
C LEU A 124 -6.00 4.91 11.03
N ASN A 125 -7.25 4.60 11.38
CA ASN A 125 -8.38 4.59 10.45
C ASN A 125 -8.58 5.96 9.79
N ARG A 126 -8.47 7.04 10.54
CA ARG A 126 -8.60 8.40 10.00
C ARG A 126 -7.45 8.77 9.07
N LEU A 127 -6.23 8.29 9.34
CA LEU A 127 -5.10 8.50 8.45
C LEU A 127 -5.30 7.74 7.13
N LYS A 128 -5.85 6.52 7.16
CA LYS A 128 -6.23 5.76 5.96
C LYS A 128 -7.27 6.52 5.13
N LEU A 129 -8.27 7.10 5.79
CA LEU A 129 -9.26 7.95 5.13
C LEU A 129 -8.62 9.21 4.53
N ALA A 130 -7.69 9.86 5.23
CA ALA A 130 -6.96 11.00 4.70
C ALA A 130 -6.16 10.65 3.43
N ILE A 131 -5.56 9.47 3.37
CA ILE A 131 -4.87 8.96 2.18
C ILE A 131 -5.88 8.69 1.06
N LYS A 132 -7.00 8.02 1.36
CA LYS A 132 -8.08 7.73 0.40
C LYS A 132 -8.63 9.01 -0.24
N TYR A 133 -8.88 10.04 0.55
CA TYR A 133 -9.36 11.34 0.09
C TYR A 133 -8.23 12.30 -0.38
N ARG A 134 -7.00 11.81 -0.49
CA ARG A 134 -5.82 12.56 -0.97
C ARG A 134 -5.55 13.86 -0.21
N GLN A 135 -5.65 13.82 1.10
CA GLN A 135 -5.39 14.95 2.02
C GLN A 135 -3.89 15.08 2.32
N LYS A 136 -3.10 15.49 1.33
CA LYS A 136 -1.62 15.51 1.44
C LYS A 136 -1.12 16.38 2.59
N LYS A 137 -1.72 17.56 2.81
CA LYS A 137 -1.31 18.49 3.87
C LYS A 137 -1.58 17.93 5.27
N PHE A 138 -2.70 17.24 5.45
CA PHE A 138 -3.05 16.58 6.71
C PHE A 138 -2.05 15.47 7.05
N VAL A 139 -1.72 14.61 6.07
CA VAL A 139 -0.74 13.54 6.27
C VAL A 139 0.67 14.09 6.50
N ALA A 140 1.06 15.16 5.80
CA ALA A 140 2.37 15.79 5.92
C ALA A 140 2.54 16.64 7.19
N HIS A 141 1.51 16.77 8.03
CA HIS A 141 1.57 17.59 9.23
C HIS A 141 2.66 17.10 10.20
N PRO A 142 3.45 18.00 10.81
CA PRO A 142 4.58 17.60 11.67
C PRO A 142 4.18 16.66 12.81
N ASN A 143 3.06 16.95 13.49
CA ASN A 143 2.57 16.10 14.58
C ASN A 143 2.24 14.68 14.11
N VAL A 144 1.59 14.55 12.95
CA VAL A 144 1.27 13.24 12.33
C VAL A 144 2.56 12.52 11.95
N GLN A 145 3.51 13.21 11.32
CA GLN A 145 4.79 12.63 10.93
C GLN A 145 5.63 12.20 12.13
N GLN A 146 5.60 12.95 13.24
CA GLN A 146 6.27 12.59 14.48
C GLN A 146 5.66 11.31 15.07
N LEU A 147 4.33 11.22 15.12
CA LEU A 147 3.65 10.01 15.60
C LEU A 147 3.94 8.81 14.71
N LEU A 148 3.89 8.97 13.39
CA LEU A 148 4.25 7.90 12.46
C LEU A 148 5.69 7.44 12.64
N ALA A 149 6.61 8.37 12.85
CA ALA A 149 8.01 8.03 13.12
C ALA A 149 8.17 7.27 14.46
N SER A 150 7.42 7.62 15.49
CA SER A 150 7.46 6.88 16.78
C SER A 150 6.94 5.44 16.61
N ILE A 151 5.85 5.26 15.88
CA ILE A 151 5.30 3.92 15.56
C ILE A 151 6.28 3.12 14.68
N TRP A 152 6.89 3.77 13.69
CA TRP A 152 7.83 3.14 12.78
C TRP A 152 9.04 2.54 13.52
N TYR A 153 9.65 3.32 14.42
CA TYR A 153 10.85 2.92 15.17
C TYR A 153 10.56 2.24 16.51
N GLU A 154 9.31 1.92 16.82
CA GLU A 154 8.91 1.30 18.09
C GLU A 154 9.69 0.01 18.41
N GLY A 155 10.11 -0.73 17.37
CA GLY A 155 10.89 -1.97 17.53
C GLY A 155 12.36 -1.77 17.93
N LEU A 156 12.90 -0.58 17.83
CA LEU A 156 14.31 -0.25 18.08
C LEU A 156 14.43 1.03 18.90
N PRO A 157 14.25 0.95 20.23
CA PRO A 157 14.35 2.13 21.08
C PRO A 157 15.76 2.75 21.00
N GLY A 158 15.82 4.07 20.87
CA GLY A 158 17.08 4.80 20.75
C GLY A 158 17.79 4.71 19.38
N PHE A 159 17.22 4.04 18.39
CA PHE A 159 17.84 3.91 17.06
C PHE A 159 18.15 5.28 16.43
N ARG A 160 17.24 6.24 16.50
CA ARG A 160 17.41 7.59 15.92
C ARG A 160 18.50 8.43 16.61
N GLN A 161 18.88 8.08 17.82
CA GLN A 161 19.92 8.79 18.59
C GLN A 161 21.32 8.26 18.34
N LYS A 162 21.44 7.08 17.68
CA LYS A 162 22.71 6.46 17.35
C LYS A 162 23.37 7.14 16.14
N ASN A 163 24.69 7.10 16.11
CA ASN A 163 25.47 7.56 14.96
C ASN A 163 25.12 6.73 13.70
N MET A 164 25.23 7.33 12.50
CA MET A 164 24.91 6.68 11.23
C MET A 164 25.60 5.32 11.05
N ILE A 165 26.87 5.20 11.48
CA ILE A 165 27.64 3.96 11.39
C ILE A 165 26.99 2.87 12.28
N LEU A 166 26.64 3.20 13.51
CA LEU A 166 25.99 2.26 14.43
C LEU A 166 24.58 1.87 13.95
N GLN A 167 23.84 2.80 13.36
CA GLN A 167 22.56 2.50 12.71
C GLN A 167 22.77 1.50 11.55
N GLY A 168 23.77 1.73 10.70
CA GLY A 168 24.10 0.84 9.60
C GLY A 168 24.47 -0.57 10.06
N ILE A 169 25.32 -0.68 11.09
CA ILE A 169 25.71 -1.98 11.67
C ILE A 169 24.50 -2.72 12.22
N GLU A 170 23.59 -2.01 12.90
CA GLU A 170 22.39 -2.61 13.48
C GLU A 170 21.41 -3.11 12.39
N VAL A 171 21.24 -2.33 11.32
CA VAL A 171 20.46 -2.75 10.14
C VAL A 171 21.09 -3.97 9.47
N CYS A 172 22.40 -3.97 9.26
CA CYS A 172 23.11 -5.12 8.69
C CYS A 172 23.00 -6.36 9.57
N ARG A 173 23.13 -6.22 10.90
CA ARG A 173 22.95 -7.33 11.84
C ARG A 173 21.54 -7.94 11.76
N ILE A 174 20.50 -7.09 11.75
CA ILE A 174 19.11 -7.55 11.62
C ILE A 174 18.93 -8.21 10.25
N GLY A 175 19.47 -7.59 9.19
CA GLY A 175 19.41 -8.11 7.83
C GLY A 175 20.08 -9.47 7.67
N LEU A 176 21.21 -9.72 8.31
CA LEU A 176 21.89 -11.03 8.29
C LEU A 176 21.13 -12.09 9.11
N LEU A 177 20.49 -11.67 10.18
CA LEU A 177 19.72 -12.57 11.05
C LEU A 177 18.27 -12.80 10.58
N PHE A 178 17.88 -12.27 9.41
CA PHE A 178 16.50 -12.39 8.92
C PHE A 178 16.00 -13.85 8.84
N PRO A 179 16.80 -14.89 8.50
CA PRO A 179 16.31 -16.27 8.48
C PRO A 179 15.90 -16.74 9.88
N LEU A 180 16.68 -16.40 10.90
CA LEU A 180 16.37 -16.73 12.29
C LEU A 180 15.10 -16.05 12.76
N TYR A 181 14.93 -14.77 12.42
CA TYR A 181 13.69 -14.03 12.71
C TYR A 181 12.49 -14.68 12.03
N SER A 182 12.61 -15.05 10.75
CA SER A 182 11.52 -15.66 9.98
C SER A 182 11.15 -17.05 10.53
N ILE A 183 12.14 -17.89 10.83
CA ILE A 183 11.91 -19.23 11.44
C ILE A 183 11.28 -19.09 12.81
N SER A 184 11.77 -18.20 13.66
CA SER A 184 11.23 -17.97 14.99
C SER A 184 9.77 -17.46 14.93
N TYR A 185 9.44 -16.63 13.93
CA TYR A 185 8.08 -16.14 13.72
C TYR A 185 7.10 -17.26 13.34
N ILE A 186 7.54 -18.26 12.56
CA ILE A 186 6.72 -19.40 12.14
C ILE A 186 6.57 -20.41 13.26
N LEU A 187 7.68 -20.78 13.93
CA LEU A 187 7.69 -21.88 14.90
C LEU A 187 7.23 -21.46 16.29
N CYS A 188 7.64 -20.27 16.73
CA CYS A 188 7.44 -19.81 18.10
C CYS A 188 6.93 -18.36 18.15
N PRO A 189 5.64 -18.10 17.85
CA PRO A 189 5.09 -16.73 17.79
C PRO A 189 5.07 -16.01 19.16
N TRP A 190 5.37 -16.69 20.24
CA TRP A 190 5.27 -16.20 21.63
C TRP A 190 6.61 -15.66 22.16
N ILE A 191 7.72 -15.94 21.49
CA ILE A 191 9.04 -15.44 21.88
C ILE A 191 9.14 -13.94 21.57
N SER A 192 9.89 -13.18 22.38
CA SER A 192 10.11 -11.73 22.19
C SER A 192 10.70 -11.39 20.82
N LEU A 193 11.52 -12.28 20.26
CA LEU A 193 12.10 -12.16 18.92
C LEU A 193 11.01 -12.16 17.84
N SER A 194 10.05 -13.04 17.95
CA SER A 194 8.90 -13.14 17.04
C SER A 194 7.97 -11.92 17.17
N GLN A 195 7.77 -11.43 18.39
CA GLN A 195 6.98 -10.21 18.64
C GLN A 195 7.67 -8.97 18.05
N ALA A 196 8.99 -8.93 18.06
CA ALA A 196 9.76 -7.87 17.41
C ALA A 196 9.50 -7.80 15.89
N MET A 197 9.33 -8.95 15.23
CA MET A 197 9.00 -9.02 13.80
C MET A 197 7.64 -8.40 13.43
N ARG A 198 6.74 -8.22 14.40
CA ARG A 198 5.46 -7.53 14.17
C ARG A 198 5.62 -6.03 14.04
N LYS A 199 6.76 -5.47 14.47
CA LYS A 199 7.06 -4.05 14.38
C LYS A 199 7.41 -3.66 12.94
N PRO A 200 6.89 -2.51 12.44
CA PRO A 200 6.95 -2.18 11.02
C PRO A 200 8.38 -2.07 10.47
N PHE A 201 9.29 -1.45 11.22
CA PHE A 201 10.69 -1.26 10.78
C PHE A 201 11.46 -2.59 10.65
N LEU A 202 11.34 -3.46 11.65
CA LEU A 202 11.98 -4.79 11.60
C LEU A 202 11.43 -5.63 10.47
N LYS A 203 10.11 -5.63 10.29
CA LYS A 203 9.46 -6.30 9.16
C LYS A 203 9.99 -5.80 7.82
N PHE A 204 10.16 -4.48 7.68
CA PHE A 204 10.70 -3.87 6.48
C PHE A 204 12.14 -4.31 6.21
N ILE A 205 13.03 -4.27 7.22
CA ILE A 205 14.43 -4.71 7.06
C ILE A 205 14.49 -6.18 6.68
N CYS A 206 13.76 -7.05 7.38
CA CYS A 206 13.78 -8.49 7.08
C CYS A 206 13.24 -8.78 5.67
N ASN A 207 12.18 -8.10 5.26
CA ASN A 207 11.64 -8.25 3.92
C ASN A 207 12.65 -7.77 2.85
N SER A 208 13.28 -6.62 3.06
CA SER A 208 14.32 -6.11 2.16
C SER A 208 15.54 -7.05 2.10
N ALA A 209 16.00 -7.53 3.26
CA ALA A 209 17.12 -8.49 3.33
C ALA A 209 16.78 -9.79 2.59
N SER A 210 15.54 -10.24 2.68
CA SER A 210 15.08 -11.43 1.95
C SER A 210 15.12 -11.25 0.44
N TYR A 211 14.76 -10.08 -0.08
CA TYR A 211 14.89 -9.79 -1.52
C TYR A 211 16.35 -9.69 -1.96
N PHE A 212 17.22 -9.10 -1.16
CA PHE A 212 18.66 -9.09 -1.45
C PHE A 212 19.26 -10.50 -1.48
N PHE A 213 18.82 -11.36 -0.56
CA PHE A 213 19.24 -12.75 -0.55
C PHE A 213 18.76 -13.50 -1.80
N PHE A 214 17.51 -13.29 -2.22
CA PHE A 214 16.99 -13.86 -3.45
C PHE A 214 17.77 -13.38 -4.69
N LEU A 215 18.09 -12.08 -4.76
CA LEU A 215 18.91 -11.53 -5.84
C LEU A 215 20.31 -12.17 -5.85
N PHE A 216 20.91 -12.38 -4.67
CA PHE A 216 22.18 -13.06 -4.53
C PHE A 216 22.11 -14.51 -5.07
N LEU A 217 21.04 -15.27 -4.75
CA LEU A 217 20.83 -16.61 -5.30
C LEU A 217 20.73 -16.59 -6.83
N LEU A 218 20.02 -15.62 -7.39
CA LEU A 218 19.92 -15.47 -8.85
C LEU A 218 21.28 -15.17 -9.50
N ILE A 219 22.11 -14.34 -8.87
CA ILE A 219 23.47 -14.06 -9.35
C ILE A 219 24.34 -15.31 -9.30
N LEU A 220 24.26 -16.10 -8.23
CA LEU A 220 25.01 -17.35 -8.12
C LEU A 220 24.69 -18.30 -9.27
N VAL A 221 23.42 -18.52 -9.56
CA VAL A 221 23.00 -19.40 -10.66
C VAL A 221 23.38 -18.80 -12.03
N SER A 222 23.21 -17.49 -12.23
CA SER A 222 23.51 -16.83 -13.50
C SER A 222 25.00 -16.90 -13.86
N GLN A 223 25.88 -16.77 -12.87
CA GLN A 223 27.33 -16.78 -13.07
C GLN A 223 27.97 -18.18 -12.98
N ARG A 224 27.16 -19.22 -12.77
CA ARG A 224 27.63 -20.60 -12.52
C ARG A 224 28.77 -20.68 -11.47
N ILE A 225 28.65 -19.82 -10.46
CA ILE A 225 29.65 -19.75 -9.39
C ILE A 225 29.66 -21.06 -8.57
N GLU A 226 28.58 -21.80 -8.59
CA GLU A 226 28.43 -23.13 -7.96
C GLU A 226 29.50 -24.12 -8.48
N ASP A 227 29.72 -24.12 -9.79
CA ASP A 227 30.76 -24.97 -10.42
C ASP A 227 32.18 -24.57 -9.96
N ILE A 228 32.39 -23.28 -9.68
CA ILE A 228 33.69 -22.75 -9.24
C ILE A 228 33.95 -23.05 -7.76
N MET A 229 32.88 -23.02 -6.93
CA MET A 229 33.00 -23.28 -5.48
C MET A 229 33.00 -24.76 -5.10
N GLY A 230 32.72 -25.65 -6.04
CA GLY A 230 32.70 -27.10 -5.80
C GLY A 230 31.63 -27.55 -4.81
N TRP A 231 30.57 -26.80 -4.72
CA TRP A 231 29.42 -27.13 -3.81
C TRP A 231 28.51 -28.20 -4.37
N ASP A 232 28.56 -28.44 -5.68
CA ASP A 232 27.91 -29.57 -6.28
C ASP A 232 28.81 -30.80 -6.31
N LEU A 233 28.28 -31.97 -5.97
CA LEU A 233 28.92 -33.23 -6.29
C LEU A 233 29.23 -33.23 -7.80
N PRO A 234 30.33 -33.86 -8.23
CA PRO A 234 30.74 -33.93 -9.63
C PRO A 234 29.71 -34.70 -10.44
N SER A 235 28.55 -34.10 -10.64
CA SER A 235 27.55 -34.56 -11.55
C SER A 235 27.60 -33.67 -12.78
N ASP A 236 27.60 -34.25 -13.95
CA ASP A 236 27.58 -33.66 -15.29
C ASP A 236 26.54 -32.53 -15.44
N THR A 237 26.66 -31.44 -14.65
CA THR A 237 25.74 -30.29 -14.65
C THR A 237 25.74 -29.51 -15.96
N THR A 238 26.71 -29.82 -16.83
CA THR A 238 26.84 -29.24 -18.19
C THR A 238 25.91 -29.91 -19.21
N LYS A 239 25.31 -31.06 -18.89
CA LYS A 239 24.42 -31.78 -19.81
C LYS A 239 23.00 -31.21 -19.77
N ARG A 240 22.42 -31.00 -20.92
CA ARG A 240 20.98 -30.70 -21.05
C ARG A 240 20.17 -31.76 -20.28
N GLY A 241 19.30 -31.33 -19.36
CA GLY A 241 18.43 -32.25 -18.60
C GLY A 241 19.05 -32.79 -17.30
N SER A 242 20.13 -32.18 -16.78
CA SER A 242 20.63 -32.49 -15.43
C SER A 242 19.59 -32.12 -14.35
N LEU A 243 19.66 -32.81 -13.22
CA LEU A 243 18.85 -32.47 -12.04
C LEU A 243 19.15 -31.05 -11.58
N PRO A 244 18.14 -30.30 -11.04
CA PRO A 244 18.35 -28.97 -10.51
C PRO A 244 19.37 -28.97 -9.36
N SER A 245 20.25 -27.97 -9.32
CA SER A 245 21.20 -27.80 -8.22
C SER A 245 20.47 -27.39 -6.93
N ALA A 246 21.17 -27.48 -5.80
CA ALA A 246 20.62 -27.10 -4.49
C ALA A 246 20.16 -25.63 -4.47
N VAL A 247 20.90 -24.73 -5.15
CA VAL A 247 20.55 -23.30 -5.26
C VAL A 247 19.32 -23.10 -6.15
N GLU A 248 19.20 -23.87 -7.22
CA GLU A 248 18.02 -23.82 -8.06
C GLU A 248 16.78 -24.30 -7.32
N TYR A 249 16.86 -25.34 -6.48
CA TYR A 249 15.76 -25.73 -5.59
C TYR A 249 15.39 -24.63 -4.62
N ALA A 250 16.38 -23.93 -4.03
CA ALA A 250 16.11 -22.80 -3.14
C ALA A 250 15.36 -21.66 -3.89
N ILE A 251 15.74 -21.36 -5.13
CA ILE A 251 15.03 -20.39 -5.98
C ILE A 251 13.61 -20.85 -6.29
N LEU A 252 13.39 -22.12 -6.60
CA LEU A 252 12.06 -22.66 -6.86
C LEU A 252 11.11 -22.50 -5.66
N ILE A 253 11.61 -22.84 -4.46
CA ILE A 253 10.85 -22.67 -3.21
C ILE A 253 10.52 -21.19 -2.99
N TRP A 254 11.49 -20.30 -3.26
CA TRP A 254 11.30 -18.87 -3.13
C TRP A 254 10.22 -18.33 -4.07
N VAL A 255 10.32 -18.68 -5.35
CA VAL A 255 9.34 -18.31 -6.38
C VAL A 255 7.95 -18.83 -6.03
N ALA A 256 7.84 -20.05 -5.50
CA ALA A 256 6.55 -20.57 -5.01
C ALA A 256 5.98 -19.69 -3.88
N GLY A 257 6.83 -19.18 -2.99
CA GLY A 257 6.44 -18.22 -1.97
C GLY A 257 5.95 -16.87 -2.52
N LEU A 258 6.61 -16.35 -3.56
CA LEU A 258 6.18 -15.12 -4.26
C LEU A 258 4.82 -15.34 -4.94
N ILE A 259 4.63 -16.43 -5.67
CA ILE A 259 3.36 -16.77 -6.30
C ILE A 259 2.24 -16.90 -5.26
N TRP A 260 2.52 -17.54 -4.13
CA TRP A 260 1.56 -17.65 -3.03
C TRP A 260 1.15 -16.29 -2.47
N SER A 261 2.12 -15.36 -2.34
CA SER A 261 1.85 -13.98 -1.90
C SER A 261 0.91 -13.24 -2.86
N GLU A 262 1.13 -13.40 -4.18
CA GLU A 262 0.29 -12.81 -5.21
C GLU A 262 -1.13 -13.39 -5.22
N ILE A 263 -1.26 -14.72 -5.09
CA ILE A 263 -2.57 -15.38 -4.99
C ILE A 263 -3.35 -14.85 -3.79
N LYS A 264 -2.67 -14.69 -2.65
CA LYS A 264 -3.29 -14.14 -1.44
C LYS A 264 -3.74 -12.70 -1.63
N GLN A 265 -2.89 -11.86 -2.23
CA GLN A 265 -3.23 -10.46 -2.51
C GLN A 265 -4.42 -10.36 -3.47
N LEU A 266 -4.44 -11.18 -4.54
CA LEU A 266 -5.55 -11.26 -5.47
C LEU A 266 -6.86 -11.66 -4.78
N TRP A 267 -6.78 -12.58 -3.81
CA TRP A 267 -7.93 -13.03 -3.03
C TRP A 267 -8.46 -11.95 -2.08
N ASP A 268 -7.54 -11.23 -1.41
CA ASP A 268 -7.89 -10.22 -0.42
C ASP A 268 -8.47 -8.94 -1.04
N VAL A 269 -7.95 -8.53 -2.21
CA VAL A 269 -8.28 -7.26 -2.87
C VAL A 269 -9.33 -7.43 -3.96
N GLY A 270 -9.38 -8.58 -4.61
CA GLY A 270 -10.24 -8.86 -5.76
C GLY A 270 -9.64 -8.43 -7.11
N LEU A 271 -10.04 -9.14 -8.17
CA LEU A 271 -9.44 -9.02 -9.51
C LEU A 271 -9.45 -7.59 -10.08
N LYS A 272 -10.56 -6.86 -9.90
CA LYS A 272 -10.72 -5.51 -10.47
C LYS A 272 -9.74 -4.51 -9.86
N GLU A 273 -9.57 -4.55 -8.55
CA GLU A 273 -8.70 -3.63 -7.82
C GLU A 273 -7.23 -4.06 -7.98
N TYR A 274 -6.95 -5.37 -8.03
CA TYR A 274 -5.64 -5.92 -8.29
C TYR A 274 -5.07 -5.46 -9.65
N VAL A 275 -5.84 -5.58 -10.74
CA VAL A 275 -5.42 -5.17 -12.10
C VAL A 275 -5.34 -3.63 -12.24
N SER A 276 -6.04 -2.87 -11.40
CA SER A 276 -5.96 -1.40 -11.38
C SER A 276 -4.59 -0.88 -10.94
N ASP A 277 -3.84 -1.67 -10.18
CA ASP A 277 -2.47 -1.34 -9.78
C ASP A 277 -1.47 -1.94 -10.79
N MET A 278 -0.76 -1.05 -11.47
CA MET A 278 0.21 -1.42 -12.51
C MET A 278 1.37 -2.28 -11.97
N TRP A 279 1.72 -2.13 -10.68
CA TRP A 279 2.78 -2.93 -10.05
C TRP A 279 2.37 -4.40 -9.91
N ASN A 280 1.12 -4.67 -9.55
CA ASN A 280 0.61 -6.04 -9.45
C ASN A 280 0.62 -6.75 -10.81
N VAL A 281 0.37 -6.00 -11.90
CA VAL A 281 0.45 -6.55 -13.26
C VAL A 281 1.89 -6.94 -13.61
N VAL A 282 2.87 -6.10 -13.23
CA VAL A 282 4.31 -6.41 -13.44
C VAL A 282 4.72 -7.64 -12.63
N ASP A 283 4.28 -7.74 -11.38
CA ASP A 283 4.57 -8.90 -10.52
C ASP A 283 3.95 -10.18 -11.09
N PHE A 284 2.72 -10.11 -11.59
CA PHE A 284 2.07 -11.23 -12.27
C PHE A 284 2.84 -11.70 -13.51
N ILE A 285 3.29 -10.77 -14.36
CA ILE A 285 4.10 -11.08 -15.55
C ILE A 285 5.42 -11.74 -15.13
N THR A 286 6.11 -11.19 -14.15
CA THR A 286 7.38 -11.70 -13.63
C THR A 286 7.21 -13.13 -13.10
N ASN A 287 6.19 -13.38 -12.29
CA ASN A 287 5.89 -14.71 -11.76
C ASN A 287 5.53 -15.70 -12.87
N SER A 288 4.80 -15.26 -13.91
CA SER A 288 4.46 -16.08 -15.06
C SER A 288 5.70 -16.50 -15.86
N LEU A 289 6.70 -15.61 -16.01
CA LEU A 289 7.96 -15.92 -16.65
C LEU A 289 8.78 -16.95 -15.84
N TYR A 290 8.79 -16.86 -14.50
CA TYR A 290 9.41 -17.89 -13.67
C TYR A 290 8.73 -19.24 -13.84
N VAL A 291 7.41 -19.31 -13.83
CA VAL A 291 6.67 -20.56 -14.08
C VAL A 291 6.99 -21.15 -15.46
N ALA A 292 7.03 -20.30 -16.49
CA ALA A 292 7.40 -20.74 -17.84
C ALA A 292 8.82 -21.33 -17.90
N THR A 293 9.77 -20.69 -17.23
CA THR A 293 11.19 -21.18 -17.15
C THR A 293 11.26 -22.55 -16.47
N ILE A 294 10.52 -22.71 -15.36
CA ILE A 294 10.42 -23.98 -14.65
C ILE A 294 9.81 -25.06 -15.55
N GLY A 295 8.71 -24.74 -16.23
CA GLY A 295 8.05 -25.67 -17.16
C GLY A 295 8.93 -26.13 -18.31
N LEU A 296 9.68 -25.20 -18.93
CA LEU A 296 10.64 -25.52 -19.98
C LEU A 296 11.78 -26.42 -19.47
N ARG A 297 12.25 -26.18 -18.26
CA ARG A 297 13.30 -26.98 -17.65
C ARG A 297 12.82 -28.39 -17.31
N MET A 298 11.61 -28.52 -16.75
CA MET A 298 11.01 -29.84 -16.49
C MET A 298 10.80 -30.63 -17.77
N ARG A 299 10.39 -29.97 -18.85
CA ARG A 299 10.25 -30.61 -20.16
C ARG A 299 11.60 -31.10 -20.70
N ALA A 300 12.64 -30.27 -20.61
CA ALA A 300 13.98 -30.66 -21.05
C ALA A 300 14.51 -31.87 -20.25
N TYR A 301 14.26 -31.91 -18.95
CA TYR A 301 14.60 -33.06 -18.11
C TYR A 301 13.83 -34.34 -18.54
N TYR A 302 12.52 -34.21 -18.79
CA TYR A 302 11.67 -35.32 -19.23
C TYR A 302 12.14 -35.89 -20.57
N ASP A 303 12.40 -35.00 -21.54
CA ASP A 303 12.84 -35.42 -22.90
C ASP A 303 14.19 -36.18 -22.82
N VAL A 304 15.15 -35.70 -22.05
CA VAL A 304 16.45 -36.37 -21.87
C VAL A 304 16.28 -37.70 -21.13
N SER A 305 15.47 -37.74 -20.08
CA SER A 305 15.19 -38.96 -19.32
C SER A 305 14.55 -40.06 -20.20
N HIS A 306 13.62 -39.67 -21.06
CA HIS A 306 12.99 -40.64 -22.00
C HIS A 306 13.92 -41.08 -23.14
N HIS A 307 14.76 -40.18 -23.66
CA HIS A 307 15.74 -40.55 -24.70
C HIS A 307 16.87 -41.44 -24.18
N THR A 308 17.24 -41.35 -22.91
CA THR A 308 18.21 -42.27 -22.29
C THR A 308 17.63 -43.64 -21.98
N VAL A 309 16.31 -43.77 -21.81
CA VAL A 309 15.62 -45.05 -21.59
C VAL A 309 15.29 -45.79 -22.91
N SER A 310 15.06 -45.03 -23.99
CA SER A 310 14.97 -45.59 -25.36
C SER A 310 16.38 -45.62 -25.96
N GLY A 311 17.17 -46.63 -25.59
CA GLY A 311 18.52 -46.83 -26.13
C GLY A 311 18.53 -46.90 -27.66
N PRO A 312 19.68 -46.61 -28.29
CA PRO A 312 19.78 -46.75 -29.75
C PRO A 312 19.61 -48.22 -30.13
N ASP A 313 18.54 -48.51 -30.90
CA ASP A 313 18.46 -49.76 -31.70
C ASP A 313 19.50 -49.71 -32.81
#